data_bfaa2f7a47cf52226a6f1717c4c2c866
#
_entry.id   bfaa2f7a47cf52226a6f1717c4c2c866
#
_cell.length_a   1.000
_cell.length_b   1.000
_cell.length_c   1.000
_cell.angle_alpha   90.00
_cell.angle_beta   90.00
_cell.angle_gamma   90.00
#
_symmetry.space_group_name_H-M   'P 1'
#
loop_
_entity.id
_entity.type
_entity.pdbx_description
1 polymer ?
#
loop_
_entity_poly.entity_id
_entity_poly.type
_entity_poly.pdbx_seq_one_letter_code
_entity_poly.pdbx_strand_id
1 'polypeptide(L)'
;KGDFEKAKISYEELLQSLPQNYQYFIRTIDCYQQLKQFEVAEKAIQIRLDKYKQSSLLVELGYNFKIQQQDEKAQKYFEQALAKIKSNPNEVYGIANSFEKKVLLDYALQAYKTAVQLQPNFNFNYQMGLLYGQLGNTDMMISTFLDEAFVHQESTILIQNQFSRFMTDEGDAGFSANLRKALITRTQKNQDVYWNQFLSWFYTQQKEFGKAFVQEKAIYKRNPESLNAIINLAQLAIDEKDDSTATTILEFVLENTTEIELLVQANTYLMQVKIDTTPEKDCPNLETELSALISKYGISPFTLSLQLMQAHFLTFNLKKPEAGKTIVRAALELQLDEYETAKAKMELADILLYEAKFNQALLYYSQIEN
;
A
#
# COMPACT_ATOMS: atom_id res chain seq x y z
N LYS A 1 -2.27 28.39 19.50
CA LYS A 1 -0.81 28.06 19.55
C LYS A 1 -0.12 29.09 20.42
N GLY A 2 0.61 28.66 21.51
CA GLY A 2 1.57 29.52 22.19
C GLY A 2 1.13 30.14 23.50
N ASP A 3 -0.10 29.96 23.98
CA ASP A 3 -0.50 30.47 25.30
C ASP A 3 -0.30 29.39 26.40
N PHE A 4 0.97 29.11 26.67
CA PHE A 4 1.34 28.07 27.67
C PHE A 4 0.92 28.45 29.10
N GLU A 5 0.77 29.75 29.43
CA GLU A 5 0.26 30.18 30.74
C GLU A 5 -1.21 29.77 30.92
N LYS A 6 -2.06 30.02 29.94
CA LYS A 6 -3.48 29.60 30.01
C LYS A 6 -3.62 28.07 29.98
N ALA A 7 -2.84 27.41 29.09
CA ALA A 7 -2.83 25.95 29.01
C ALA A 7 -2.41 25.33 30.37
N LYS A 8 -1.40 25.88 31.03
CA LYS A 8 -0.95 25.48 32.35
C LYS A 8 -2.10 25.52 33.36
N ILE A 9 -2.79 26.66 33.49
CA ILE A 9 -3.90 26.83 34.43
C ILE A 9 -4.98 25.77 34.18
N SER A 10 -5.37 25.58 32.93
CA SER A 10 -6.41 24.59 32.59
C SER A 10 -5.99 23.15 32.91
N TYR A 11 -4.73 22.79 32.62
CA TYR A 11 -4.23 21.44 32.94
C TYR A 11 -4.00 21.23 34.43
N GLU A 12 -3.63 22.26 35.19
CA GLU A 12 -3.56 22.20 36.66
C GLU A 12 -4.94 21.95 37.27
N GLU A 13 -5.99 22.65 36.81
CA GLU A 13 -7.38 22.44 37.24
C GLU A 13 -7.87 21.03 36.91
N LEU A 14 -7.63 20.55 35.69
CA LEU A 14 -7.95 19.18 35.29
C LEU A 14 -7.21 18.14 36.16
N LEU A 15 -5.96 18.41 36.48
CA LEU A 15 -5.14 17.54 37.30
C LEU A 15 -5.59 17.53 38.77
N GLN A 16 -6.10 18.66 39.30
CA GLN A 16 -6.74 18.73 40.62
C GLN A 16 -8.00 17.85 40.67
N SER A 17 -8.81 17.88 39.61
CA SER A 17 -10.05 17.07 39.52
C SER A 17 -9.73 15.57 39.32
N LEU A 18 -8.69 15.23 38.58
CA LEU A 18 -8.25 13.86 38.26
C LEU A 18 -6.75 13.66 38.50
N PRO A 19 -6.28 13.61 39.77
CA PRO A 19 -4.86 13.63 40.10
C PRO A 19 -4.05 12.46 39.54
N GLN A 20 -4.70 11.34 39.27
CA GLN A 20 -4.06 10.14 38.72
C GLN A 20 -3.97 10.14 37.19
N ASN A 21 -4.62 11.07 36.50
CA ASN A 21 -4.57 11.12 35.03
C ASN A 21 -3.16 11.45 34.55
N TYR A 22 -2.55 10.47 33.86
CA TYR A 22 -1.18 10.59 33.36
C TYR A 22 -1.05 11.63 32.24
N GLN A 23 -2.04 11.71 31.34
CA GLN A 23 -1.98 12.64 30.20
C GLN A 23 -2.06 14.09 30.68
N TYR A 24 -2.96 14.42 31.60
CA TYR A 24 -3.04 15.77 32.14
C TYR A 24 -1.74 16.16 32.87
N PHE A 25 -1.17 15.21 33.60
CA PHE A 25 0.12 15.42 34.26
C PHE A 25 1.22 15.76 33.26
N ILE A 26 1.42 14.94 32.21
CA ILE A 26 2.44 15.19 31.20
C ILE A 26 2.24 16.53 30.51
N ARG A 27 0.99 16.91 30.19
CA ARG A 27 0.68 18.21 29.59
C ARG A 27 0.98 19.37 30.53
N THR A 28 0.77 19.21 31.83
CA THR A 28 1.17 20.20 32.83
C THR A 28 2.70 20.35 32.87
N ILE A 29 3.43 19.23 32.84
CA ILE A 29 4.91 19.24 32.79
C ILE A 29 5.40 19.92 31.50
N ASP A 30 4.82 19.59 30.34
CA ASP A 30 5.15 20.27 29.07
C ASP A 30 4.97 21.79 29.17
N CYS A 31 3.89 22.27 29.82
CA CYS A 31 3.67 23.70 30.05
C CYS A 31 4.75 24.31 30.94
N TYR A 32 5.09 23.68 32.06
CA TYR A 32 6.19 24.16 32.93
C TYR A 32 7.50 24.26 32.18
N GLN A 33 7.84 23.25 31.38
CA GLN A 33 9.07 23.21 30.58
C GLN A 33 9.10 24.34 29.53
N GLN A 34 7.99 24.58 28.83
CA GLN A 34 7.88 25.67 27.85
C GLN A 34 7.97 27.07 28.51
N LEU A 35 7.47 27.20 29.73
CA LEU A 35 7.56 28.42 30.54
C LEU A 35 8.89 28.53 31.29
N LYS A 36 9.83 27.61 31.06
CA LYS A 36 11.14 27.54 31.75
C LYS A 36 11.04 27.41 33.28
N GLN A 37 9.92 26.89 33.79
CA GLN A 37 9.68 26.60 35.19
C GLN A 37 10.27 25.21 35.57
N PHE A 38 11.56 24.99 35.30
CA PHE A 38 12.20 23.70 35.34
C PHE A 38 12.24 23.06 36.71
N GLU A 39 12.44 23.86 37.76
CA GLU A 39 12.46 23.39 39.15
C GLU A 39 11.05 22.92 39.61
N VAL A 40 10.00 23.60 39.12
CA VAL A 40 8.61 23.22 39.40
C VAL A 40 8.29 21.89 38.70
N ALA A 41 8.72 21.76 37.45
CA ALA A 41 8.56 20.50 36.69
C ALA A 41 9.29 19.35 37.38
N GLU A 42 10.56 19.55 37.79
CA GLU A 42 11.37 18.53 38.45
C GLU A 42 10.70 18.02 39.74
N LYS A 43 10.30 18.94 40.63
CA LYS A 43 9.60 18.61 41.88
C LYS A 43 8.28 17.84 41.60
N ALA A 44 7.48 18.29 40.66
CA ALA A 44 6.24 17.64 40.31
C ALA A 44 6.44 16.21 39.80
N ILE A 45 7.44 16.04 38.90
CA ILE A 45 7.78 14.73 38.35
C ILE A 45 8.28 13.80 39.48
N GLN A 46 9.17 14.30 40.36
CA GLN A 46 9.71 13.50 41.44
C GLN A 46 8.62 13.04 42.43
N ILE A 47 7.74 13.93 42.86
CA ILE A 47 6.60 13.58 43.72
C ILE A 47 5.73 12.48 43.07
N ARG A 48 5.44 12.62 41.78
CA ARG A 48 4.65 11.62 41.07
C ARG A 48 5.39 10.30 40.91
N LEU A 49 6.68 10.33 40.61
CA LEU A 49 7.52 9.13 40.49
C LEU A 49 7.54 8.36 41.82
N ASP A 50 7.69 9.06 42.95
CA ASP A 50 7.69 8.45 44.26
C ASP A 50 6.34 7.84 44.63
N LYS A 51 5.26 8.48 44.25
CA LYS A 51 3.88 8.03 44.54
C LYS A 51 3.44 6.84 43.70
N TYR A 52 3.66 6.91 42.36
CA TYR A 52 3.09 5.94 41.40
C TYR A 52 4.11 4.97 40.82
N LYS A 53 5.41 5.19 41.07
CA LYS A 53 6.52 4.34 40.59
C LYS A 53 6.52 4.11 39.06
N GLN A 54 6.01 5.07 38.27
CA GLN A 54 5.95 5.01 36.81
C GLN A 54 7.34 5.28 36.22
N SER A 55 8.01 4.26 35.71
CA SER A 55 9.41 4.35 35.23
C SER A 55 9.57 5.30 34.02
N SER A 56 8.53 5.52 33.21
CA SER A 56 8.52 6.49 32.12
C SER A 56 8.79 7.93 32.57
N LEU A 57 8.50 8.26 33.87
CA LEU A 57 8.80 9.57 34.45
C LEU A 57 10.30 9.85 34.60
N LEU A 58 11.14 8.82 34.59
CA LEU A 58 12.60 9.00 34.51
C LEU A 58 13.01 9.65 33.18
N VAL A 59 12.31 9.33 32.10
CA VAL A 59 12.53 9.99 30.80
C VAL A 59 12.15 11.46 30.88
N GLU A 60 11.03 11.79 31.53
CA GLU A 60 10.59 13.17 31.71
C GLU A 60 11.58 13.99 32.57
N LEU A 61 12.15 13.39 33.65
CA LEU A 61 13.23 14.01 34.45
C LEU A 61 14.47 14.24 33.60
N GLY A 62 14.90 13.22 32.87
CA GLY A 62 16.06 13.34 31.98
C GLY A 62 15.87 14.43 30.95
N TYR A 63 14.68 14.48 30.32
CA TYR A 63 14.34 15.52 29.34
C TYR A 63 14.32 16.91 29.95
N ASN A 64 13.79 17.06 31.19
CA ASN A 64 13.81 18.32 31.91
C ASN A 64 15.25 18.88 32.16
N PHE A 65 16.22 18.00 32.37
CA PHE A 65 17.64 18.39 32.44
C PHE A 65 18.23 18.63 31.05
N LYS A 66 17.88 17.86 30.04
CA LYS A 66 18.37 18.01 28.68
C LYS A 66 18.05 19.40 28.10
N ILE A 67 16.82 19.90 28.28
CA ILE A 67 16.42 21.22 27.78
C ILE A 67 17.10 22.37 28.56
N GLN A 68 17.68 22.08 29.70
CA GLN A 68 18.54 23.00 30.48
C GLN A 68 20.02 22.88 30.12
N GLN A 69 20.39 22.04 29.13
CA GLN A 69 21.79 21.77 28.73
C GLN A 69 22.62 21.09 29.84
N GLN A 70 21.95 20.37 30.76
CA GLN A 70 22.58 19.58 31.82
C GLN A 70 22.71 18.11 31.37
N ASP A 71 23.52 17.88 30.33
CA ASP A 71 23.54 16.59 29.61
C ASP A 71 23.95 15.41 30.49
N GLU A 72 24.90 15.59 31.42
CA GLU A 72 25.31 14.51 32.34
C GLU A 72 24.16 14.03 33.23
N LYS A 73 23.37 14.98 33.76
CA LYS A 73 22.20 14.62 34.56
C LYS A 73 21.10 13.97 33.72
N ALA A 74 20.87 14.51 32.53
CA ALA A 74 19.89 13.95 31.59
C ALA A 74 20.26 12.49 31.27
N GLN A 75 21.50 12.23 30.89
CA GLN A 75 21.98 10.88 30.58
C GLN A 75 21.79 9.91 31.75
N LYS A 76 22.13 10.34 32.97
CA LYS A 76 21.93 9.51 34.16
C LYS A 76 20.50 9.04 34.33
N TYR A 77 19.49 9.90 34.11
CA TYR A 77 18.08 9.52 34.19
C TYR A 77 17.64 8.65 33.02
N PHE A 78 18.15 8.88 31.81
CA PHE A 78 17.88 8.03 30.66
C PHE A 78 18.41 6.61 30.85
N GLU A 79 19.64 6.49 31.39
CA GLU A 79 20.22 5.20 31.75
C GLU A 79 19.44 4.48 32.86
N GLN A 80 18.94 5.23 33.85
CA GLN A 80 18.06 4.67 34.88
C GLN A 80 16.75 4.15 34.29
N ALA A 81 16.16 4.87 33.32
CA ALA A 81 14.97 4.40 32.61
C ALA A 81 15.24 3.08 31.86
N LEU A 82 16.33 3.03 31.11
CA LEU A 82 16.74 1.81 30.40
C LEU A 82 17.05 0.64 31.35
N ALA A 83 17.63 0.92 32.53
CA ALA A 83 17.88 -0.08 33.56
C ALA A 83 16.57 -0.70 34.11
N LYS A 84 15.46 0.05 34.13
CA LYS A 84 14.13 -0.49 34.49
C LYS A 84 13.65 -1.57 33.52
N ILE A 85 13.92 -1.40 32.23
CA ILE A 85 13.61 -2.42 31.22
C ILE A 85 14.39 -3.72 31.47
N LYS A 86 15.66 -3.61 31.89
CA LYS A 86 16.47 -4.79 32.26
C LYS A 86 15.90 -5.58 33.43
N SER A 87 15.29 -4.89 34.38
CA SER A 87 14.65 -5.54 35.56
C SER A 87 13.21 -6.00 35.27
N ASN A 88 12.48 -5.32 34.39
CA ASN A 88 11.15 -5.67 33.94
C ASN A 88 10.94 -5.26 32.48
N PRO A 89 11.06 -6.18 31.50
CA PRO A 89 10.93 -5.88 30.09
C PRO A 89 9.63 -5.18 29.69
N ASN A 90 8.52 -5.38 30.41
CA ASN A 90 7.25 -4.73 30.13
C ASN A 90 7.28 -3.19 30.31
N GLU A 91 8.26 -2.66 31.04
CA GLU A 91 8.44 -1.20 31.17
C GLU A 91 8.78 -0.52 29.83
N VAL A 92 9.20 -1.30 28.81
CA VAL A 92 9.50 -0.79 27.47
C VAL A 92 8.36 0.02 26.88
N TYR A 93 7.11 -0.40 27.05
CA TYR A 93 5.95 0.27 26.47
C TYR A 93 5.82 1.74 26.91
N GLY A 94 6.03 1.99 28.21
CA GLY A 94 5.97 3.34 28.76
C GLY A 94 7.24 4.14 28.48
N ILE A 95 8.41 3.53 28.63
CA ILE A 95 9.71 4.19 28.51
C ILE A 95 10.00 4.56 27.06
N ALA A 96 9.84 3.62 26.10
CA ALA A 96 10.11 3.87 24.69
C ALA A 96 9.15 4.95 24.14
N ASN A 97 7.85 4.86 24.43
CA ASN A 97 6.87 5.87 24.04
C ASN A 97 7.21 7.27 24.60
N SER A 98 7.75 7.36 25.83
CA SER A 98 8.22 8.65 26.39
C SER A 98 9.45 9.19 25.65
N PHE A 99 10.40 8.32 25.30
CA PHE A 99 11.55 8.71 24.48
C PHE A 99 11.11 9.20 23.09
N GLU A 100 10.19 8.49 22.43
CA GLU A 100 9.66 8.88 21.11
C GLU A 100 8.97 10.24 21.17
N LYS A 101 8.10 10.49 22.16
CA LYS A 101 7.42 11.78 22.35
C LYS A 101 8.37 12.96 22.56
N LYS A 102 9.54 12.70 23.15
CA LYS A 102 10.59 13.72 23.34
C LYS A 102 11.61 13.75 22.20
N VAL A 103 11.37 13.00 21.11
CA VAL A 103 12.26 12.90 19.93
C VAL A 103 13.66 12.43 20.34
N LEU A 104 13.74 11.55 21.33
CA LEU A 104 14.97 10.89 21.79
C LEU A 104 15.09 9.52 21.14
N LEU A 105 15.19 9.52 19.79
CA LEU A 105 14.96 8.35 18.95
C LEU A 105 15.98 7.23 19.19
N ASP A 106 17.24 7.57 19.44
CA ASP A 106 18.28 6.58 19.75
C ASP A 106 17.99 5.83 21.06
N TYR A 107 17.53 6.55 22.09
CA TYR A 107 17.13 5.94 23.36
C TYR A 107 15.87 5.09 23.22
N ALA A 108 14.89 5.52 22.41
CA ALA A 108 13.72 4.71 22.10
C ALA A 108 14.10 3.40 21.40
N LEU A 109 14.98 3.49 20.40
CA LEU A 109 15.49 2.31 19.69
C LEU A 109 16.27 1.37 20.63
N GLN A 110 17.09 1.92 21.52
CA GLN A 110 17.80 1.15 22.53
C GLN A 110 16.85 0.46 23.51
N ALA A 111 15.76 1.14 23.91
CA ALA A 111 14.73 0.57 24.77
C ALA A 111 14.08 -0.67 24.13
N TYR A 112 13.63 -0.57 22.88
CA TYR A 112 13.05 -1.70 22.15
C TYR A 112 14.04 -2.85 21.96
N LYS A 113 15.27 -2.56 21.53
CA LYS A 113 16.32 -3.59 21.38
C LYS A 113 16.60 -4.32 22.69
N THR A 114 16.69 -3.58 23.80
CA THR A 114 16.91 -4.19 25.10
C THR A 114 15.78 -5.12 25.50
N ALA A 115 14.53 -4.70 25.29
CA ALA A 115 13.36 -5.51 25.62
C ALA A 115 13.29 -6.80 24.78
N VAL A 116 13.53 -6.72 23.47
CA VAL A 116 13.54 -7.89 22.57
C VAL A 116 14.67 -8.88 22.93
N GLN A 117 15.86 -8.37 23.31
CA GLN A 117 16.97 -9.23 23.75
C GLN A 117 16.64 -10.00 25.04
N LEU A 118 15.90 -9.39 25.96
CA LEU A 118 15.52 -10.01 27.22
C LEU A 118 14.31 -10.92 27.09
N GLN A 119 13.40 -10.60 26.21
CA GLN A 119 12.17 -11.34 25.98
C GLN A 119 11.91 -11.50 24.47
N PRO A 120 12.42 -12.56 23.86
CA PRO A 120 12.33 -12.79 22.40
C PRO A 120 10.91 -12.86 21.82
N ASN A 121 9.88 -13.05 22.67
CA ASN A 121 8.49 -13.03 22.26
C ASN A 121 7.95 -11.61 22.00
N PHE A 122 8.69 -10.57 22.40
CA PHE A 122 8.34 -9.19 22.05
C PHE A 122 8.66 -8.92 20.60
N ASN A 123 7.69 -8.34 19.90
CA ASN A 123 7.89 -7.84 18.56
C ASN A 123 7.69 -6.32 18.52
N PHE A 124 8.76 -5.60 18.23
CA PHE A 124 8.78 -4.15 18.00
C PHE A 124 9.40 -3.81 16.66
N ASN A 125 9.44 -4.75 15.70
CA ASN A 125 10.04 -4.52 14.40
C ASN A 125 9.41 -3.34 13.67
N TYR A 126 8.07 -3.21 13.73
CA TYR A 126 7.39 -2.09 13.11
C TYR A 126 7.82 -0.74 13.70
N GLN A 127 7.85 -0.63 15.05
CA GLN A 127 8.27 0.59 15.74
C GLN A 127 9.75 0.90 15.48
N MET A 128 10.61 -0.11 15.55
CA MET A 128 12.04 0.05 15.25
C MET A 128 12.27 0.44 13.78
N GLY A 129 11.50 -0.11 12.86
CA GLY A 129 11.54 0.29 11.45
C GLY A 129 11.23 1.76 11.25
N LEU A 130 10.17 2.29 11.90
CA LEU A 130 9.84 3.71 11.87
C LEU A 130 10.97 4.58 12.46
N LEU A 131 11.55 4.16 13.59
CA LEU A 131 12.65 4.88 14.22
C LEU A 131 13.90 4.90 13.34
N TYR A 132 14.24 3.79 12.70
CA TYR A 132 15.36 3.76 11.76
C TYR A 132 15.14 4.71 10.58
N GLY A 133 13.90 4.80 10.07
CA GLY A 133 13.54 5.76 9.03
C GLY A 133 13.74 7.20 9.47
N GLN A 134 13.26 7.56 10.68
CA GLN A 134 13.44 8.90 11.25
C GLN A 134 14.91 9.24 11.54
N LEU A 135 15.73 8.25 11.83
CA LEU A 135 17.18 8.39 12.04
C LEU A 135 17.98 8.39 10.71
N GLY A 136 17.32 8.27 9.56
CA GLY A 136 17.96 8.23 8.25
C GLY A 136 18.69 6.92 7.96
N ASN A 137 18.47 5.87 8.73
CA ASN A 137 19.08 4.56 8.52
C ASN A 137 18.20 3.68 7.63
N THR A 138 18.20 3.98 6.34
CA THR A 138 17.35 3.34 5.34
C THR A 138 17.55 1.82 5.26
N ASP A 139 18.78 1.34 5.34
CA ASP A 139 19.07 -0.11 5.24
C ASP A 139 18.47 -0.89 6.42
N MET A 140 18.63 -0.37 7.64
CA MET A 140 18.04 -1.00 8.82
C MET A 140 16.52 -0.89 8.82
N MET A 141 15.96 0.22 8.37
CA MET A 141 14.51 0.38 8.19
C MET A 141 13.95 -0.69 7.26
N ILE A 142 14.52 -0.81 6.05
CA ILE A 142 14.09 -1.79 5.06
C ILE A 142 14.20 -3.21 5.64
N SER A 143 15.36 -3.56 6.21
CA SER A 143 15.56 -4.91 6.76
C SER A 143 14.55 -5.23 7.85
N THR A 144 14.33 -4.29 8.79
CA THR A 144 13.43 -4.51 9.93
C THR A 144 11.97 -4.63 9.49
N PHE A 145 11.54 -3.81 8.54
CA PHE A 145 10.19 -3.93 7.97
C PHE A 145 9.98 -5.22 7.18
N LEU A 146 10.98 -5.66 6.41
CA LEU A 146 10.89 -6.93 5.70
C LEU A 146 10.88 -8.12 6.66
N ASP A 147 11.60 -8.05 7.78
CA ASP A 147 11.54 -9.09 8.82
C ASP A 147 10.15 -9.13 9.47
N GLU A 148 9.56 -7.97 9.76
CA GLU A 148 8.19 -7.88 10.26
C GLU A 148 7.19 -8.48 9.30
N ALA A 149 7.24 -8.08 8.02
CA ALA A 149 6.31 -8.53 7.00
C ALA A 149 6.39 -10.06 6.74
N PHE A 150 7.57 -10.65 6.91
CA PHE A 150 7.77 -12.09 6.74
C PHE A 150 7.20 -12.89 7.91
N VAL A 151 7.40 -12.42 9.13
CA VAL A 151 6.93 -13.11 10.36
C VAL A 151 5.43 -12.91 10.55
N HIS A 152 4.91 -11.72 10.24
CA HIS A 152 3.52 -11.32 10.36
C HIS A 152 2.99 -10.88 9.00
N GLN A 153 2.60 -11.87 8.18
CA GLN A 153 2.19 -11.63 6.78
C GLN A 153 0.96 -10.71 6.67
N GLU A 154 0.13 -10.62 7.69
CA GLU A 154 -0.95 -9.65 7.80
C GLU A 154 -0.47 -8.18 7.78
N SER A 155 0.78 -7.94 8.15
CA SER A 155 1.41 -6.62 8.11
C SER A 155 1.96 -6.24 6.72
N THR A 156 1.96 -7.17 5.75
CA THR A 156 2.58 -6.97 4.43
C THR A 156 2.06 -5.73 3.71
N ILE A 157 0.74 -5.57 3.62
CA ILE A 157 0.12 -4.42 2.95
C ILE A 157 0.50 -3.09 3.64
N LEU A 158 0.51 -3.07 4.97
CA LEU A 158 0.92 -1.89 5.73
C LEU A 158 2.36 -1.50 5.40
N ILE A 159 3.27 -2.47 5.34
CA ILE A 159 4.69 -2.25 5.05
C ILE A 159 4.89 -1.86 3.58
N GLN A 160 4.19 -2.50 2.64
CA GLN A 160 4.19 -2.09 1.24
C GLN A 160 3.75 -0.63 1.06
N ASN A 161 2.70 -0.21 1.78
CA ASN A 161 2.25 1.19 1.77
C ASN A 161 3.30 2.16 2.34
N GLN A 162 4.05 1.75 3.37
CA GLN A 162 5.18 2.55 3.87
C GLN A 162 6.27 2.67 2.81
N PHE A 163 6.67 1.57 2.18
CA PHE A 163 7.67 1.59 1.13
C PHE A 163 7.23 2.41 -0.10
N SER A 164 5.95 2.32 -0.50
CA SER A 164 5.42 3.13 -1.60
C SER A 164 5.59 4.63 -1.36
N ARG A 165 5.38 5.10 -0.13
CA ARG A 165 5.58 6.52 0.23
C ARG A 165 7.02 6.95 0.03
N PHE A 166 8.00 6.12 0.45
CA PHE A 166 9.41 6.43 0.25
C PHE A 166 9.85 6.35 -1.22
N MET A 167 9.19 5.52 -2.04
CA MET A 167 9.47 5.41 -3.48
C MET A 167 8.91 6.57 -4.30
N THR A 168 7.89 7.28 -3.81
CA THR A 168 7.26 8.43 -4.50
C THR A 168 7.88 9.77 -4.15
N ASP A 169 8.59 9.89 -3.02
CA ASP A 169 9.28 11.12 -2.66
C ASP A 169 10.46 11.39 -3.63
N GLU A 170 10.42 12.54 -4.30
CA GLU A 170 11.37 12.95 -5.36
C GLU A 170 12.85 12.96 -4.96
N GLY A 171 13.17 12.61 -3.73
CA GLY A 171 14.52 12.64 -3.18
C GLY A 171 15.24 11.30 -3.07
N ASP A 172 14.60 10.14 -3.31
CA ASP A 172 15.24 8.87 -2.92
C ASP A 172 15.32 7.79 -4.00
N ALA A 173 16.06 8.09 -5.08
CA ALA A 173 16.54 7.05 -6.01
C ALA A 173 17.37 5.95 -5.26
N GLY A 174 17.96 6.28 -4.12
CA GLY A 174 18.69 5.37 -3.24
C GLY A 174 17.78 4.36 -2.54
N PHE A 175 16.60 4.78 -2.09
CA PHE A 175 15.67 3.90 -1.39
C PHE A 175 15.22 2.72 -2.25
N SER A 176 14.74 3.00 -3.47
CA SER A 176 14.32 1.97 -4.42
C SER A 176 15.45 0.98 -4.76
N ALA A 177 16.68 1.46 -4.90
CA ALA A 177 17.84 0.61 -5.14
C ALA A 177 18.16 -0.30 -3.94
N ASN A 178 18.10 0.24 -2.71
CA ASN A 178 18.36 -0.52 -1.49
C ASN A 178 17.24 -1.56 -1.24
N LEU A 179 15.97 -1.19 -1.46
CA LEU A 179 14.85 -2.12 -1.33
C LEU A 179 14.94 -3.25 -2.35
N ARG A 180 15.26 -2.93 -3.62
CA ARG A 180 15.49 -3.95 -4.66
C ARG A 180 16.58 -4.93 -4.24
N LYS A 181 17.73 -4.42 -3.80
CA LYS A 181 18.85 -5.24 -3.34
C LYS A 181 18.47 -6.15 -2.16
N ALA A 182 17.74 -5.61 -1.18
CA ALA A 182 17.28 -6.35 -0.03
C ALA A 182 16.32 -7.49 -0.42
N LEU A 183 15.33 -7.22 -1.29
CA LEU A 183 14.37 -8.21 -1.78
C LEU A 183 15.03 -9.31 -2.59
N ILE A 184 15.92 -8.96 -3.54
CA ILE A 184 16.68 -9.94 -4.32
C ILE A 184 17.51 -10.85 -3.39
N THR A 185 18.21 -10.25 -2.41
CA THR A 185 19.01 -11.00 -1.47
C THR A 185 18.17 -12.02 -0.66
N ARG A 186 16.95 -11.61 -0.24
CA ARG A 186 16.03 -12.50 0.49
C ARG A 186 15.47 -13.61 -0.39
N THR A 187 15.09 -13.29 -1.63
CA THR A 187 14.61 -14.29 -2.61
C THR A 187 15.68 -15.34 -2.92
N GLN A 188 16.96 -14.94 -2.97
CA GLN A 188 18.08 -15.87 -3.21
C GLN A 188 18.41 -16.73 -1.99
N LYS A 189 18.33 -16.18 -0.78
CA LYS A 189 18.66 -16.89 0.47
C LYS A 189 17.54 -17.82 0.93
N ASN A 190 16.31 -17.45 0.70
CA ASN A 190 15.13 -18.19 1.11
C ASN A 190 14.22 -18.41 -0.11
N GLN A 191 13.99 -19.67 -0.46
CA GLN A 191 13.14 -20.03 -1.60
C GLN A 191 11.64 -19.98 -1.27
N ASP A 192 11.22 -19.21 -0.28
CA ASP A 192 9.83 -19.00 0.05
C ASP A 192 9.14 -18.18 -1.05
N VAL A 193 7.94 -18.59 -1.44
CA VAL A 193 7.10 -17.92 -2.45
C VAL A 193 6.79 -16.47 -2.04
N TYR A 194 6.69 -16.22 -0.75
CA TYR A 194 6.47 -14.89 -0.19
C TYR A 194 7.43 -13.82 -0.74
N TRP A 195 8.72 -14.16 -0.84
CA TRP A 195 9.70 -13.19 -1.36
C TRP A 195 9.55 -12.94 -2.86
N ASN A 196 9.11 -13.95 -3.62
CA ASN A 196 8.77 -13.72 -5.03
C ASN A 196 7.54 -12.81 -5.17
N GLN A 197 6.51 -13.00 -4.33
CA GLN A 197 5.33 -12.12 -4.31
C GLN A 197 5.71 -10.68 -3.96
N PHE A 198 6.54 -10.49 -2.93
CA PHE A 198 7.00 -9.15 -2.54
C PHE A 198 7.86 -8.49 -3.61
N LEU A 199 8.72 -9.26 -4.28
CA LEU A 199 9.56 -8.76 -5.37
C LEU A 199 8.74 -8.45 -6.64
N SER A 200 7.71 -9.25 -6.93
CA SER A 200 6.73 -8.97 -7.98
C SER A 200 6.02 -7.63 -7.73
N TRP A 201 5.48 -7.45 -6.51
CA TRP A 201 4.89 -6.19 -6.10
C TRP A 201 5.84 -5.00 -6.30
N PHE A 202 7.10 -5.13 -5.86
CA PHE A 202 8.09 -4.08 -6.01
C PHE A 202 8.33 -3.70 -7.49
N TYR A 203 8.51 -4.70 -8.36
CA TYR A 203 8.69 -4.44 -9.79
C TYR A 203 7.46 -3.84 -10.45
N THR A 204 6.26 -4.23 -10.02
CA THR A 204 5.00 -3.62 -10.48
C THR A 204 4.92 -2.14 -10.10
N GLN A 205 5.28 -1.78 -8.86
CA GLN A 205 5.37 -0.37 -8.43
C GLN A 205 6.38 0.45 -9.24
N GLN A 206 7.45 -0.18 -9.72
CA GLN A 206 8.46 0.45 -10.58
C GLN A 206 8.09 0.41 -12.08
N LYS A 207 6.91 -0.11 -12.43
CA LYS A 207 6.47 -0.33 -13.82
C LYS A 207 7.42 -1.23 -14.63
N GLU A 208 8.19 -2.07 -13.95
CA GLU A 208 9.08 -3.06 -14.54
C GLU A 208 8.35 -4.38 -14.76
N PHE A 209 7.24 -4.37 -15.52
CA PHE A 209 6.29 -5.48 -15.64
C PHE A 209 6.92 -6.79 -16.11
N GLY A 210 7.90 -6.73 -17.01
CA GLY A 210 8.62 -7.93 -17.44
C GLY A 210 9.38 -8.63 -16.30
N LYS A 211 9.94 -7.87 -15.35
CA LYS A 211 10.60 -8.45 -14.17
C LYS A 211 9.59 -8.96 -13.14
N ALA A 212 8.47 -8.26 -12.97
CA ALA A 212 7.36 -8.75 -12.15
C ALA A 212 6.84 -10.09 -12.70
N PHE A 213 6.66 -10.18 -14.02
CA PHE A 213 6.23 -11.42 -14.67
C PHE A 213 7.18 -12.60 -14.46
N VAL A 214 8.49 -12.38 -14.43
CA VAL A 214 9.46 -13.42 -14.08
C VAL A 214 9.18 -14.00 -12.69
N GLN A 215 8.80 -13.15 -11.71
CA GLN A 215 8.47 -13.59 -10.36
C GLN A 215 7.14 -14.36 -10.35
N GLU A 216 6.11 -13.84 -10.99
CA GLU A 216 4.79 -14.50 -11.08
C GLU A 216 4.89 -15.86 -11.76
N LYS A 217 5.68 -15.99 -12.84
CA LYS A 217 5.95 -17.29 -13.46
C LYS A 217 6.65 -18.27 -12.51
N ALA A 218 7.57 -17.78 -11.68
CA ALA A 218 8.26 -18.64 -10.72
C ALA A 218 7.29 -19.11 -9.60
N ILE A 219 6.34 -18.25 -9.19
CA ILE A 219 5.28 -18.62 -8.25
C ILE A 219 4.37 -19.67 -8.87
N TYR A 220 3.83 -19.42 -10.06
CA TYR A 220 2.94 -20.32 -10.77
C TYR A 220 3.56 -21.70 -11.04
N LYS A 221 4.84 -21.74 -11.43
CA LYS A 221 5.54 -23.04 -11.65
C LYS A 221 5.70 -23.89 -10.39
N ARG A 222 5.74 -23.26 -9.21
CA ARG A 222 5.83 -23.98 -7.92
C ARG A 222 4.46 -24.44 -7.44
N ASN A 223 3.45 -23.62 -7.67
CA ASN A 223 2.07 -23.89 -7.27
C ASN A 223 1.11 -23.37 -8.34
N PRO A 224 0.71 -24.19 -9.34
CA PRO A 224 -0.12 -23.77 -10.45
C PRO A 224 -1.61 -23.72 -10.04
N GLU A 225 -1.96 -22.85 -9.08
CA GLU A 225 -3.35 -22.72 -8.60
C GLU A 225 -4.16 -21.75 -9.44
N SER A 226 -3.59 -20.59 -9.82
CA SER A 226 -4.32 -19.55 -10.52
C SER A 226 -3.41 -18.68 -11.38
N LEU A 227 -3.93 -18.25 -12.52
CA LEU A 227 -3.29 -17.28 -13.42
C LEU A 227 -3.80 -15.85 -13.23
N ASN A 228 -4.68 -15.61 -12.24
CA ASN A 228 -5.30 -14.30 -12.03
C ASN A 228 -4.29 -13.19 -11.74
N ALA A 229 -3.25 -13.45 -10.93
CA ALA A 229 -2.20 -12.46 -10.68
C ALA A 229 -1.44 -12.10 -11.98
N ILE A 230 -1.18 -13.11 -12.83
CA ILE A 230 -0.48 -12.94 -14.11
C ILE A 230 -1.32 -12.15 -15.10
N ILE A 231 -2.61 -12.44 -15.23
CA ILE A 231 -3.48 -11.70 -16.17
C ILE A 231 -3.73 -10.27 -15.70
N ASN A 232 -3.81 -10.03 -14.38
CA ASN A 232 -3.89 -8.68 -13.82
C ASN A 232 -2.62 -7.89 -14.10
N LEU A 233 -1.45 -8.53 -14.07
CA LEU A 233 -0.19 -7.89 -14.43
C LEU A 233 -0.17 -7.48 -15.91
N ALA A 234 -0.75 -8.29 -16.81
CA ALA A 234 -0.91 -7.92 -18.22
C ALA A 234 -1.79 -6.66 -18.39
N GLN A 235 -2.90 -6.58 -17.63
CA GLN A 235 -3.76 -5.39 -17.66
C GLN A 235 -2.98 -4.13 -17.23
N LEU A 236 -2.23 -4.21 -16.15
CA LEU A 236 -1.40 -3.08 -15.70
C LEU A 236 -0.36 -2.67 -16.75
N ALA A 237 0.24 -3.63 -17.44
CA ALA A 237 1.17 -3.35 -18.54
C ALA A 237 0.47 -2.64 -19.72
N ILE A 238 -0.75 -3.04 -20.06
CA ILE A 238 -1.57 -2.37 -21.09
C ILE A 238 -1.88 -0.93 -20.68
N ASP A 239 -2.32 -0.72 -19.46
CA ASP A 239 -2.68 0.61 -18.93
C ASP A 239 -1.47 1.58 -18.98
N GLU A 240 -0.27 1.05 -18.80
CA GLU A 240 1.01 1.81 -18.86
C GLU A 240 1.64 1.80 -20.27
N LYS A 241 0.95 1.22 -21.27
CA LYS A 241 1.42 1.17 -22.68
C LYS A 241 2.69 0.33 -22.90
N ASP A 242 2.94 -0.65 -22.03
CA ASP A 242 3.96 -1.68 -22.25
C ASP A 242 3.35 -2.89 -22.99
N ASP A 243 2.91 -2.62 -24.23
CA ASP A 243 2.18 -3.58 -25.06
C ASP A 243 2.99 -4.85 -25.37
N SER A 244 4.31 -4.73 -25.47
CA SER A 244 5.21 -5.85 -25.71
C SER A 244 5.23 -6.83 -24.54
N THR A 245 5.36 -6.31 -23.33
CA THR A 245 5.31 -7.12 -22.11
C THR A 245 3.92 -7.70 -21.90
N ALA A 246 2.87 -6.90 -22.10
CA ALA A 246 1.48 -7.36 -21.99
C ALA A 246 1.21 -8.55 -22.92
N THR A 247 1.61 -8.44 -24.19
CA THR A 247 1.48 -9.53 -25.18
C THR A 247 2.18 -10.81 -24.68
N THR A 248 3.42 -10.70 -24.22
CA THR A 248 4.19 -11.84 -23.71
C THR A 248 3.52 -12.52 -22.51
N ILE A 249 2.93 -11.72 -21.61
CA ILE A 249 2.20 -12.23 -20.44
C ILE A 249 0.93 -12.95 -20.87
N LEU A 250 0.16 -12.34 -21.79
CA LEU A 250 -1.11 -12.91 -22.28
C LEU A 250 -0.91 -14.20 -23.06
N GLU A 251 0.12 -14.29 -23.90
CA GLU A 251 0.50 -15.53 -24.59
C GLU A 251 0.81 -16.64 -23.58
N PHE A 252 1.54 -16.35 -22.52
CA PHE A 252 1.77 -17.31 -21.46
C PHE A 252 0.47 -17.78 -20.78
N VAL A 253 -0.48 -16.87 -20.52
CA VAL A 253 -1.79 -17.24 -19.96
C VAL A 253 -2.51 -18.18 -20.90
N LEU A 254 -2.57 -17.87 -22.20
CA LEU A 254 -3.24 -18.68 -23.22
C LEU A 254 -2.65 -20.08 -23.35
N GLU A 255 -1.32 -20.23 -23.15
CA GLU A 255 -0.62 -21.52 -23.20
C GLU A 255 -0.83 -22.38 -21.95
N ASN A 256 -1.19 -21.77 -20.82
CA ASN A 256 -1.21 -22.43 -19.51
C ASN A 256 -2.60 -22.57 -18.89
N THR A 257 -3.67 -22.16 -19.58
CA THR A 257 -5.04 -22.33 -19.09
C THR A 257 -5.91 -23.09 -20.08
N THR A 258 -6.89 -23.79 -19.52
CA THR A 258 -8.03 -24.38 -20.26
C THR A 258 -9.36 -23.78 -19.81
N GLU A 259 -9.34 -22.87 -18.84
CA GLU A 259 -10.51 -22.18 -18.32
C GLU A 259 -11.03 -21.19 -19.34
N ILE A 260 -12.30 -21.35 -19.77
CA ILE A 260 -12.88 -20.55 -20.83
C ILE A 260 -12.91 -19.05 -20.48
N GLU A 261 -13.17 -18.71 -19.22
CA GLU A 261 -13.21 -17.33 -18.75
C GLU A 261 -11.82 -16.65 -18.90
N LEU A 262 -10.76 -17.30 -18.46
CA LEU A 262 -9.40 -16.80 -18.61
C LEU A 262 -8.95 -16.74 -20.07
N LEU A 263 -9.35 -17.72 -20.89
CA LEU A 263 -9.07 -17.69 -22.33
C LEU A 263 -9.76 -16.52 -23.02
N VAL A 264 -11.02 -16.25 -22.69
CA VAL A 264 -11.78 -15.11 -23.22
C VAL A 264 -11.15 -13.80 -22.76
N GLN A 265 -10.84 -13.67 -21.47
CA GLN A 265 -10.23 -12.46 -20.92
C GLN A 265 -8.86 -12.18 -21.55
N ALA A 266 -7.99 -13.17 -21.63
CA ALA A 266 -6.67 -13.02 -22.24
C ALA A 266 -6.74 -12.64 -23.72
N ASN A 267 -7.66 -13.27 -24.50
CA ASN A 267 -7.88 -12.89 -25.89
C ASN A 267 -8.48 -11.48 -26.02
N THR A 268 -9.36 -11.06 -25.12
CA THR A 268 -9.92 -9.70 -25.11
C THR A 268 -8.80 -8.67 -24.93
N TYR A 269 -7.92 -8.86 -23.94
CA TYR A 269 -6.78 -7.98 -23.70
C TYR A 269 -5.79 -7.97 -24.88
N LEU A 270 -5.52 -9.14 -25.45
CA LEU A 270 -4.64 -9.24 -26.62
C LEU A 270 -5.21 -8.51 -27.85
N MET A 271 -6.52 -8.61 -28.07
CA MET A 271 -7.21 -7.87 -29.11
C MET A 271 -7.21 -6.36 -28.86
N GLN A 272 -7.33 -5.91 -27.60
CA GLN A 272 -7.19 -4.51 -27.24
C GLN A 272 -5.82 -3.97 -27.67
N VAL A 273 -4.74 -4.65 -27.27
CA VAL A 273 -3.36 -4.28 -27.66
C VAL A 273 -3.23 -4.23 -29.18
N LYS A 274 -3.78 -5.23 -29.90
CA LYS A 274 -3.72 -5.25 -31.38
C LYS A 274 -4.49 -4.08 -31.99
N ILE A 275 -5.67 -3.74 -31.49
CA ILE A 275 -6.48 -2.62 -31.97
C ILE A 275 -5.72 -1.31 -31.77
N ASP A 276 -5.14 -1.11 -30.58
CA ASP A 276 -4.43 0.12 -30.23
C ASP A 276 -3.15 0.33 -31.03
N THR A 277 -2.51 -0.76 -31.47
CA THR A 277 -1.19 -0.72 -32.16
C THR A 277 -1.29 -0.89 -33.68
N THR A 278 -2.44 -1.35 -34.22
CA THR A 278 -2.58 -1.66 -35.64
C THR A 278 -2.93 -0.42 -36.46
N PRO A 279 -2.19 -0.13 -37.57
CA PRO A 279 -2.53 0.95 -38.48
C PRO A 279 -3.92 0.77 -39.11
N GLU A 280 -4.62 1.87 -39.39
CA GLU A 280 -6.01 1.89 -39.92
C GLU A 280 -6.21 1.02 -41.19
N LYS A 281 -5.19 0.96 -42.06
CA LYS A 281 -5.21 0.16 -43.30
C LYS A 281 -5.31 -1.36 -43.03
N ASP A 282 -4.87 -1.83 -41.88
CA ASP A 282 -4.78 -3.24 -41.54
C ASP A 282 -5.96 -3.67 -40.62
N CYS A 283 -6.81 -2.74 -40.21
CA CYS A 283 -8.00 -2.98 -39.38
C CYS A 283 -8.98 -4.04 -39.93
N PRO A 284 -9.21 -4.20 -41.27
CA PRO A 284 -10.09 -5.26 -41.74
C PRO A 284 -9.67 -6.68 -41.34
N ASN A 285 -8.37 -6.92 -41.15
CA ASN A 285 -7.89 -8.22 -40.67
C ASN A 285 -8.30 -8.50 -39.23
N LEU A 286 -8.33 -7.45 -38.38
CA LEU A 286 -8.76 -7.56 -36.97
C LEU A 286 -10.27 -7.84 -36.85
N GLU A 287 -11.11 -7.33 -37.77
CA GLU A 287 -12.54 -7.67 -37.84
C GLU A 287 -12.73 -9.19 -37.99
N THR A 288 -11.92 -9.80 -38.86
CA THR A 288 -11.99 -11.27 -39.09
C THR A 288 -11.50 -12.02 -37.83
N GLU A 289 -10.45 -11.55 -37.18
CA GLU A 289 -9.90 -12.18 -35.97
C GLU A 289 -10.89 -12.11 -34.80
N LEU A 290 -11.49 -10.94 -34.55
CA LEU A 290 -12.55 -10.77 -33.54
C LEU A 290 -13.77 -11.68 -33.80
N SER A 291 -14.20 -11.74 -35.05
CA SER A 291 -15.32 -12.60 -35.44
C SER A 291 -15.02 -14.08 -35.23
N ALA A 292 -13.79 -14.49 -35.51
CA ALA A 292 -13.35 -15.87 -35.27
C ALA A 292 -13.30 -16.21 -33.75
N LEU A 293 -12.87 -15.27 -32.92
CA LEU A 293 -12.88 -15.46 -31.44
C LEU A 293 -14.31 -15.62 -30.91
N ILE A 294 -15.25 -14.76 -31.35
CA ILE A 294 -16.66 -14.87 -30.94
C ILE A 294 -17.27 -16.17 -31.46
N SER A 295 -16.95 -16.59 -32.68
CA SER A 295 -17.41 -17.88 -33.21
C SER A 295 -16.86 -19.07 -32.42
N LYS A 296 -15.62 -18.98 -31.97
CA LYS A 296 -14.98 -20.01 -31.17
C LYS A 296 -15.56 -20.17 -29.77
N TYR A 297 -15.84 -19.06 -29.09
CA TYR A 297 -16.31 -19.08 -27.69
C TYR A 297 -17.83 -18.96 -27.55
N GLY A 298 -18.52 -18.59 -28.63
CA GLY A 298 -19.98 -18.40 -28.65
C GLY A 298 -20.41 -17.04 -28.11
N ILE A 299 -21.72 -16.77 -28.27
CA ILE A 299 -22.38 -15.57 -27.75
C ILE A 299 -23.00 -15.92 -26.40
N SER A 300 -22.48 -15.33 -25.33
CA SER A 300 -22.91 -15.57 -23.95
C SER A 300 -22.51 -14.39 -23.07
N PRO A 301 -22.99 -14.29 -21.83
CA PRO A 301 -22.48 -13.29 -20.87
C PRO A 301 -20.94 -13.34 -20.70
N PHE A 302 -20.33 -14.50 -20.67
CA PHE A 302 -18.87 -14.66 -20.55
C PHE A 302 -18.07 -14.01 -21.70
N THR A 303 -18.68 -13.89 -22.89
CA THR A 303 -18.05 -13.25 -24.05
C THR A 303 -18.48 -11.81 -24.27
N LEU A 304 -19.23 -11.22 -23.32
CA LEU A 304 -19.74 -9.86 -23.45
C LEU A 304 -18.64 -8.84 -23.76
N SER A 305 -17.50 -8.92 -23.08
CA SER A 305 -16.38 -8.00 -23.30
C SER A 305 -15.86 -8.06 -24.75
N LEU A 306 -15.75 -9.25 -25.35
CA LEU A 306 -15.39 -9.41 -26.76
C LEU A 306 -16.48 -8.87 -27.70
N GLN A 307 -17.75 -9.09 -27.39
CA GLN A 307 -18.87 -8.58 -28.20
C GLN A 307 -18.91 -7.05 -28.19
N LEU A 308 -18.76 -6.42 -27.00
CA LEU A 308 -18.71 -4.97 -26.89
C LEU A 308 -17.48 -4.39 -27.58
N MET A 309 -16.32 -5.03 -27.45
CA MET A 309 -15.11 -4.65 -28.18
C MET A 309 -15.30 -4.73 -29.70
N GLN A 310 -15.94 -5.77 -30.21
CA GLN A 310 -16.26 -5.87 -31.63
C GLN A 310 -17.21 -4.75 -32.07
N ALA A 311 -18.23 -4.45 -31.30
CA ALA A 311 -19.18 -3.38 -31.59
C ALA A 311 -18.51 -2.01 -31.63
N HIS A 312 -17.63 -1.74 -30.67
CA HIS A 312 -16.81 -0.55 -30.58
C HIS A 312 -15.89 -0.42 -31.80
N PHE A 313 -15.13 -1.47 -32.09
CA PHE A 313 -14.20 -1.52 -33.22
C PHE A 313 -14.92 -1.30 -34.56
N LEU A 314 -16.06 -1.97 -34.80
CA LEU A 314 -16.86 -1.77 -35.98
C LEU A 314 -17.35 -0.32 -36.14
N THR A 315 -17.77 0.29 -35.03
CA THR A 315 -18.32 1.65 -35.05
C THR A 315 -17.22 2.70 -35.26
N PHE A 316 -16.20 2.70 -34.42
CA PHE A 316 -15.26 3.81 -34.33
C PHE A 316 -14.06 3.66 -35.27
N ASN A 317 -13.59 2.42 -35.49
CA ASN A 317 -12.47 2.16 -36.38
C ASN A 317 -12.91 1.91 -37.83
N LEU A 318 -13.94 1.08 -38.03
CA LEU A 318 -14.40 0.70 -39.37
C LEU A 318 -15.58 1.53 -39.91
N LYS A 319 -16.09 2.50 -39.12
CA LYS A 319 -17.20 3.39 -39.52
C LYS A 319 -18.51 2.64 -39.87
N LYS A 320 -18.77 1.53 -39.19
CA LYS A 320 -19.95 0.66 -39.39
C LYS A 320 -20.90 0.68 -38.17
N PRO A 321 -21.49 1.83 -37.77
CA PRO A 321 -22.27 1.92 -36.51
C PRO A 321 -23.51 1.03 -36.47
N GLU A 322 -24.17 0.78 -37.62
CA GLU A 322 -25.33 -0.11 -37.66
C GLU A 322 -24.96 -1.56 -37.28
N ALA A 323 -23.79 -2.05 -37.72
CA ALA A 323 -23.31 -3.37 -37.34
C ALA A 323 -22.96 -3.41 -35.82
N GLY A 324 -22.31 -2.37 -35.28
CA GLY A 324 -22.02 -2.24 -33.85
C GLY A 324 -23.29 -2.28 -33.00
N LYS A 325 -24.33 -1.49 -33.37
CA LYS A 325 -25.62 -1.50 -32.67
C LYS A 325 -26.30 -2.86 -32.68
N THR A 326 -26.21 -3.58 -33.79
CA THR A 326 -26.82 -4.92 -33.91
C THR A 326 -26.20 -5.87 -32.89
N ILE A 327 -24.87 -5.84 -32.72
CA ILE A 327 -24.17 -6.67 -31.74
C ILE A 327 -24.59 -6.29 -30.31
N VAL A 328 -24.55 -4.99 -29.97
CA VAL A 328 -24.87 -4.56 -28.58
C VAL A 328 -26.33 -4.86 -28.24
N ARG A 329 -27.26 -4.70 -29.17
CA ARG A 329 -28.66 -5.05 -28.94
C ARG A 329 -28.85 -6.54 -28.71
N ALA A 330 -28.16 -7.38 -29.49
CA ALA A 330 -28.16 -8.82 -29.26
C ALA A 330 -27.56 -9.20 -27.89
N ALA A 331 -26.52 -8.51 -27.49
CA ALA A 331 -25.93 -8.71 -26.16
C ALA A 331 -26.87 -8.32 -25.01
N LEU A 332 -27.67 -7.27 -25.17
CA LEU A 332 -28.69 -6.85 -24.19
C LEU A 332 -29.86 -7.83 -24.02
N GLU A 333 -30.06 -8.76 -24.96
CA GLU A 333 -31.04 -9.85 -24.83
C GLU A 333 -30.52 -11.04 -24.00
N LEU A 334 -29.24 -11.05 -23.63
CA LEU A 334 -28.64 -12.06 -22.77
C LEU A 334 -29.07 -11.86 -21.31
N GLN A 335 -28.94 -12.90 -20.50
CA GLN A 335 -29.11 -12.80 -19.03
C GLN A 335 -27.87 -12.19 -18.41
N LEU A 336 -27.77 -10.87 -18.46
CA LEU A 336 -26.67 -10.07 -17.90
C LEU A 336 -27.00 -9.64 -16.46
N ASP A 337 -25.98 -9.46 -15.65
CA ASP A 337 -26.12 -8.76 -14.37
C ASP A 337 -26.29 -7.24 -14.58
N GLU A 338 -26.50 -6.49 -13.47
CA GLU A 338 -26.70 -5.03 -13.52
C GLU A 338 -25.47 -4.29 -14.08
N TYR A 339 -24.27 -4.72 -13.71
CA TYR A 339 -23.03 -4.11 -14.17
C TYR A 339 -22.74 -4.40 -15.65
N GLU A 340 -22.95 -5.63 -16.07
CA GLU A 340 -22.85 -6.05 -17.47
C GLU A 340 -23.88 -5.34 -18.35
N THR A 341 -25.11 -5.23 -17.87
CA THR A 341 -26.20 -4.47 -18.55
C THR A 341 -25.82 -2.99 -18.68
N ALA A 342 -25.24 -2.39 -17.63
CA ALA A 342 -24.78 -0.99 -17.68
C ALA A 342 -23.67 -0.79 -18.72
N LYS A 343 -22.70 -1.69 -18.79
CA LYS A 343 -21.64 -1.66 -19.83
C LYS A 343 -22.20 -1.74 -21.24
N ALA A 344 -23.13 -2.66 -21.49
CA ALA A 344 -23.74 -2.80 -22.81
C ALA A 344 -24.59 -1.57 -23.19
N LYS A 345 -25.32 -1.00 -22.24
CA LYS A 345 -26.09 0.24 -22.47
C LYS A 345 -25.15 1.43 -22.73
N MET A 346 -24.02 1.51 -22.03
CA MET A 346 -23.05 2.55 -22.25
C MET A 346 -22.46 2.50 -23.65
N GLU A 347 -22.04 1.32 -24.10
CA GLU A 347 -21.56 1.13 -25.48
C GLU A 347 -22.63 1.49 -26.53
N LEU A 348 -23.90 1.12 -26.32
CA LEU A 348 -25.00 1.50 -27.21
C LEU A 348 -25.20 3.02 -27.24
N ALA A 349 -25.11 3.68 -26.09
CA ALA A 349 -25.20 5.15 -25.97
C ALA A 349 -24.06 5.84 -26.71
N ASP A 350 -22.83 5.35 -26.59
CA ASP A 350 -21.66 5.86 -27.29
C ASP A 350 -21.81 5.74 -28.82
N ILE A 351 -22.31 4.59 -29.31
CA ILE A 351 -22.59 4.39 -30.71
C ILE A 351 -23.67 5.36 -31.21
N LEU A 352 -24.75 5.57 -30.44
CA LEU A 352 -25.82 6.52 -30.79
C LEU A 352 -25.30 7.96 -30.76
N LEU A 353 -24.42 8.30 -29.86
CA LEU A 353 -23.75 9.60 -29.79
C LEU A 353 -22.89 9.83 -31.05
N TYR A 354 -22.12 8.82 -31.46
CA TYR A 354 -21.34 8.85 -32.71
C TYR A 354 -22.21 9.14 -33.94
N GLU A 355 -23.43 8.61 -33.98
CA GLU A 355 -24.42 8.88 -35.05
C GLU A 355 -25.15 10.22 -34.86
N ALA A 356 -24.80 11.06 -33.88
CA ALA A 356 -25.49 12.30 -33.53
C ALA A 356 -26.98 12.11 -33.09
N LYS A 357 -27.32 10.93 -32.60
CA LYS A 357 -28.67 10.60 -32.07
C LYS A 357 -28.77 10.96 -30.58
N PHE A 358 -28.51 12.24 -30.22
CA PHE A 358 -28.28 12.72 -28.85
C PHE A 358 -29.39 12.35 -27.86
N ASN A 359 -30.69 12.48 -28.27
CA ASN A 359 -31.80 12.18 -27.36
C ASN A 359 -31.86 10.67 -27.00
N GLN A 360 -31.51 9.79 -27.95
CA GLN A 360 -31.49 8.36 -27.72
C GLN A 360 -30.27 7.96 -26.87
N ALA A 361 -29.12 8.55 -27.12
CA ALA A 361 -27.92 8.35 -26.28
C ALA A 361 -28.20 8.74 -24.84
N LEU A 362 -28.76 9.94 -24.61
CA LEU A 362 -29.12 10.46 -23.28
C LEU A 362 -30.07 9.50 -22.53
N LEU A 363 -31.05 8.90 -23.23
CA LEU A 363 -31.97 7.93 -22.64
C LEU A 363 -31.21 6.70 -22.07
N TYR A 364 -30.20 6.19 -22.78
CA TYR A 364 -29.41 5.05 -22.28
C TYR A 364 -28.48 5.45 -21.17
N TYR A 365 -27.80 6.60 -21.25
CA TYR A 365 -26.95 7.09 -20.15
C TYR A 365 -27.74 7.29 -18.85
N SER A 366 -28.96 7.87 -18.91
CA SER A 366 -29.79 8.07 -17.73
C SER A 366 -30.26 6.77 -17.06
N GLN A 367 -30.21 5.63 -17.75
CA GLN A 367 -30.53 4.31 -17.18
C GLN A 367 -29.34 3.66 -16.46
N ILE A 368 -28.16 4.24 -16.54
CA ILE A 368 -26.94 3.73 -15.91
C ILE A 368 -26.65 4.46 -14.60
N GLU A 369 -27.12 5.71 -14.47
CA GLU A 369 -26.91 6.56 -13.29
C GLU A 369 -27.75 6.17 -12.04
N ASN A 370 -28.69 5.24 -12.17
CA ASN A 370 -29.56 4.73 -11.12
C ASN A 370 -29.25 3.27 -10.79
#